data_1644191d34c18a2ec236826f5f167da0
#
_entry.id   1644191d34c18a2ec236826f5f167da0
#
_cell.length_a   1.000
_cell.length_b   1.000
_cell.length_c   1.000
_cell.angle_alpha   90.00
_cell.angle_beta   90.00
_cell.angle_gamma   90.00
#
_symmetry.space_group_name_H-M   'P 1'
#
loop_
_entity.id
_entity.type
_entity.pdbx_description
1 polymer ?
#
loop_
_entity_poly.entity_id
_entity_poly.type
_entity_poly.pdbx_seq_one_letter_code
_entity_poly.pdbx_strand_id
1 'polypeptide(L)'
;MTTLQRWLLMVLPFALWGTAMAAMAPLVRSGGAPLVACLRLLPAGIVLLVAVPYLGRPLKIDSADRLWFLLFTLVDAFLFQFFLAKGLQGTGAGLGSVLIDSQPLIVALLARWLFAESINPIGWIGLVVGLAGIVCLGVPAPLLQHWWLQADLSELQAGWQEGTGWMLLAALAMALGTVLCRFACKNSDPVAVTGWHMVLGGLPLLAWHGLDPSTALIPPWTASEWVQMAYASLLGSALAYSIFFWFANREDLTGFSTLGFLTPVFALASGGVLLGERLDTLQWLAVLLVMMSVVLVSQRQRLWEPWLSATVSPSGDLNA
;
A
#
# COMPACT_ATOMS: atom_id res chain seq x y z
N MET A 1 -12.64 -7.37 -21.11
CA MET A 1 -11.27 -7.01 -20.70
C MET A 1 -10.37 -8.20 -20.96
N THR A 2 -9.26 -8.04 -21.69
CA THR A 2 -8.29 -9.11 -21.91
C THR A 2 -7.50 -9.40 -20.63
N THR A 3 -6.88 -10.57 -20.52
CA THR A 3 -6.03 -10.93 -19.36
C THR A 3 -4.91 -9.89 -19.13
N LEU A 4 -4.28 -9.43 -20.21
CA LEU A 4 -3.23 -8.40 -20.12
C LEU A 4 -3.77 -7.07 -19.58
N GLN A 5 -4.92 -6.60 -20.07
CA GLN A 5 -5.55 -5.37 -19.58
C GLN A 5 -5.89 -5.46 -18.10
N ARG A 6 -6.38 -6.62 -17.62
CA ARG A 6 -6.66 -6.85 -16.20
C ARG A 6 -5.38 -6.74 -15.37
N TRP A 7 -4.29 -7.41 -15.75
CA TRP A 7 -3.00 -7.34 -15.07
C TRP A 7 -2.45 -5.91 -15.02
N LEU A 8 -2.48 -5.18 -16.14
CA LEU A 8 -2.04 -3.79 -16.18
C LEU A 8 -2.84 -2.91 -15.23
N LEU A 9 -4.17 -3.09 -15.16
CA LEU A 9 -5.02 -2.34 -14.25
C LEU A 9 -4.79 -2.74 -12.78
N MET A 10 -4.48 -4.00 -12.49
CA MET A 10 -4.15 -4.44 -11.12
C MET A 10 -2.82 -3.87 -10.62
N VAL A 11 -1.84 -3.70 -11.50
CA VAL A 11 -0.51 -3.14 -11.17
C VAL A 11 -0.54 -1.62 -11.12
N LEU A 12 -1.43 -0.97 -11.88
CA LEU A 12 -1.46 0.48 -12.04
C LEU A 12 -1.54 1.27 -10.72
N PRO A 13 -2.35 0.91 -9.72
CA PRO A 13 -2.39 1.61 -8.44
C PRO A 13 -1.01 1.70 -7.77
N PHE A 14 -0.26 0.61 -7.77
CA PHE A 14 1.05 0.51 -7.13
C PHE A 14 2.11 1.32 -7.88
N ALA A 15 2.03 1.35 -9.21
CA ALA A 15 2.86 2.23 -10.04
C ALA A 15 2.57 3.71 -9.76
N LEU A 16 1.29 4.08 -9.69
CA LEU A 16 0.88 5.44 -9.37
C LEU A 16 1.26 5.86 -7.95
N TRP A 17 1.16 4.95 -6.97
CA TRP A 17 1.60 5.23 -5.61
C TRP A 17 3.11 5.41 -5.51
N GLY A 18 3.90 4.53 -6.13
CA GLY A 18 5.36 4.65 -6.14
C GLY A 18 5.84 5.97 -6.75
N THR A 19 5.31 6.33 -7.92
CA THR A 19 5.65 7.60 -8.59
C THR A 19 5.10 8.83 -7.85
N ALA A 20 3.91 8.74 -7.24
CA ALA A 20 3.35 9.82 -6.42
C ALA A 20 4.16 10.04 -5.13
N MET A 21 4.71 8.98 -4.52
CA MET A 21 5.60 9.12 -3.35
C MET A 21 6.84 9.95 -3.69
N ALA A 22 7.48 9.71 -4.84
CA ALA A 22 8.61 10.51 -5.30
C ALA A 22 8.21 11.99 -5.54
N ALA A 23 7.05 12.22 -6.15
CA ALA A 23 6.52 13.57 -6.39
C ALA A 23 6.18 14.32 -5.09
N MET A 24 5.67 13.62 -4.06
CA MET A 24 5.26 14.24 -2.80
C MET A 24 6.42 14.48 -1.82
N ALA A 25 7.52 13.73 -1.91
CA ALA A 25 8.62 13.83 -0.95
C ALA A 25 9.12 15.26 -0.69
N PRO A 26 9.36 16.11 -1.70
CA PRO A 26 9.72 17.52 -1.47
C PRO A 26 8.59 18.33 -0.84
N LEU A 27 7.32 18.05 -1.19
CA LEU A 27 6.15 18.79 -0.71
C LEU A 27 5.89 18.55 0.79
N VAL A 28 6.14 17.32 1.27
CA VAL A 28 6.02 17.00 2.72
C VAL A 28 7.05 17.77 3.54
N ARG A 29 8.26 17.99 2.99
CA ARG A 29 9.32 18.74 3.69
C ARG A 29 8.98 20.23 3.80
N SER A 30 8.37 20.82 2.77
CA SER A 30 8.06 22.25 2.71
C SER A 30 6.69 22.62 3.29
N GLY A 31 5.68 21.75 3.14
CA GLY A 31 4.30 22.02 3.55
C GLY A 31 3.83 21.23 4.78
N GLY A 32 4.62 20.27 5.23
CA GLY A 32 4.24 19.37 6.33
C GLY A 32 3.31 18.22 5.90
N ALA A 33 3.38 17.12 6.65
CA ALA A 33 2.64 15.90 6.34
C ALA A 33 1.11 16.05 6.40
N PRO A 34 0.50 16.76 7.39
CA PRO A 34 -0.96 16.93 7.46
C PRO A 34 -1.53 17.69 6.26
N LEU A 35 -0.84 18.74 5.81
CA LEU A 35 -1.28 19.51 4.64
C LEU A 35 -1.24 18.67 3.37
N VAL A 36 -0.12 17.99 3.11
CA VAL A 36 0.03 17.14 1.93
C VAL A 36 -1.02 16.01 1.96
N ALA A 37 -1.27 15.40 3.11
CA ALA A 37 -2.28 14.36 3.26
C ALA A 37 -3.70 14.88 2.95
N CYS A 38 -4.09 16.03 3.49
CA CYS A 38 -5.41 16.59 3.22
C CYS A 38 -5.57 17.05 1.76
N LEU A 39 -4.56 17.72 1.17
CA LEU A 39 -4.57 18.12 -0.25
C LEU A 39 -4.53 16.92 -1.21
N ARG A 40 -4.01 15.80 -0.76
CA ARG A 40 -4.05 14.54 -1.49
C ARG A 40 -5.45 13.93 -1.47
N LEU A 41 -6.14 13.93 -0.33
CA LEU A 41 -7.41 13.23 -0.15
C LEU A 41 -8.62 14.08 -0.57
N LEU A 42 -8.73 15.33 -0.12
CA LEU A 42 -9.93 16.14 -0.33
C LEU A 42 -10.25 16.38 -1.81
N PRO A 43 -9.31 16.88 -2.65
CA PRO A 43 -9.63 17.08 -4.06
C PRO A 43 -9.91 15.76 -4.79
N ALA A 44 -9.17 14.69 -4.44
CA ALA A 44 -9.39 13.37 -5.01
C ALA A 44 -10.80 12.84 -4.70
N GLY A 45 -11.21 12.92 -3.44
CA GLY A 45 -12.54 12.49 -3.02
C GLY A 45 -13.65 13.30 -3.68
N ILE A 46 -13.51 14.64 -3.76
CA ILE A 46 -14.47 15.51 -4.45
C ILE A 46 -14.60 15.13 -5.93
N VAL A 47 -13.47 14.95 -6.63
CA VAL A 47 -13.48 14.53 -8.04
C VAL A 47 -14.18 13.19 -8.23
N LEU A 48 -13.96 12.22 -7.36
CA LEU A 48 -14.66 10.94 -7.41
C LEU A 48 -16.16 11.09 -7.17
N LEU A 49 -16.57 11.85 -6.15
CA LEU A 49 -17.99 12.07 -5.84
C LEU A 49 -18.72 12.82 -6.97
N VAL A 50 -18.02 13.71 -7.68
CA VAL A 50 -18.56 14.36 -8.87
C VAL A 50 -18.64 13.35 -10.04
N ALA A 51 -17.63 12.50 -10.23
CA ALA A 51 -17.58 11.54 -11.32
C ALA A 51 -18.63 10.41 -11.20
N VAL A 52 -18.95 9.97 -9.99
CA VAL A 52 -19.85 8.82 -9.73
C VAL A 52 -21.20 8.96 -10.43
N PRO A 53 -21.95 10.09 -10.33
CA PRO A 53 -23.22 10.27 -11.05
C PRO A 53 -23.06 10.27 -12.58
N TYR A 54 -21.98 10.87 -13.10
CA TYR A 54 -21.69 10.85 -14.54
C TYR A 54 -21.40 9.44 -15.09
N LEU A 55 -20.93 8.55 -14.21
CA LEU A 55 -20.73 7.13 -14.54
C LEU A 55 -22.02 6.30 -14.35
N GLY A 56 -23.16 6.93 -14.04
CA GLY A 56 -24.44 6.27 -13.80
C GLY A 56 -24.44 5.41 -12.52
N ARG A 57 -23.57 5.71 -11.56
CA ARG A 57 -23.42 4.96 -10.31
C ARG A 57 -24.09 5.65 -9.13
N PRO A 58 -24.57 4.92 -8.10
CA PRO A 58 -25.17 5.50 -6.93
C PRO A 58 -24.14 6.14 -6.00
N LEU A 59 -24.39 7.38 -5.57
CA LEU A 59 -23.59 8.08 -4.55
C LEU A 59 -23.92 7.63 -3.12
N LYS A 60 -25.11 7.05 -2.93
CA LYS A 60 -25.62 6.69 -1.61
C LYS A 60 -24.88 5.48 -1.06
N ILE A 61 -24.43 5.61 0.20
CA ILE A 61 -23.94 4.48 0.98
C ILE A 61 -25.16 3.74 1.56
N ASP A 62 -25.24 2.45 1.28
CA ASP A 62 -26.32 1.60 1.79
C ASP A 62 -26.34 1.60 3.33
N SER A 63 -27.54 1.52 3.91
CA SER A 63 -27.72 1.56 5.36
C SER A 63 -27.02 0.39 6.07
N ALA A 64 -26.98 -0.79 5.42
CA ALA A 64 -26.33 -1.97 5.96
C ALA A 64 -24.79 -1.85 5.97
N ASP A 65 -24.22 -1.02 5.10
CA ASP A 65 -22.78 -0.84 4.98
C ASP A 65 -22.25 0.34 5.83
N ARG A 66 -23.13 1.20 6.37
CA ARG A 66 -22.73 2.47 7.02
C ARG A 66 -21.72 2.30 8.16
N LEU A 67 -21.94 1.31 9.03
CA LEU A 67 -21.02 1.06 10.14
C LEU A 67 -19.63 0.69 9.62
N TRP A 68 -19.57 -0.23 8.65
CA TRP A 68 -18.32 -0.67 8.05
C TRP A 68 -17.64 0.45 7.26
N PHE A 69 -18.43 1.27 6.57
CA PHE A 69 -17.94 2.48 5.90
C PHE A 69 -17.33 3.49 6.87
N LEU A 70 -17.96 3.76 8.02
CA LEU A 70 -17.41 4.66 9.03
C LEU A 70 -16.12 4.10 9.63
N LEU A 71 -16.08 2.80 9.93
CA LEU A 71 -14.86 2.14 10.41
C LEU A 71 -13.76 2.17 9.37
N PHE A 72 -14.07 1.89 8.11
CA PHE A 72 -13.14 2.00 6.99
C PHE A 72 -12.57 3.42 6.86
N THR A 73 -13.44 4.44 6.90
CA THR A 73 -13.03 5.85 6.81
C THR A 73 -12.14 6.25 7.99
N LEU A 74 -12.50 5.85 9.21
CA LEU A 74 -11.70 6.15 10.40
C LEU A 74 -10.32 5.49 10.31
N VAL A 75 -10.27 4.20 9.93
CA VAL A 75 -9.03 3.42 9.98
C VAL A 75 -8.13 3.76 8.79
N ASP A 76 -8.65 3.75 7.56
CA ASP A 76 -7.85 3.91 6.35
C ASP A 76 -7.58 5.37 5.97
N ALA A 77 -8.59 6.24 6.06
CA ALA A 77 -8.40 7.63 5.64
C ALA A 77 -7.82 8.52 6.74
N PHE A 78 -8.18 8.30 8.01
CA PHE A 78 -7.71 9.18 9.09
C PHE A 78 -6.55 8.55 9.88
N LEU A 79 -6.75 7.39 10.54
CA LEU A 79 -5.71 6.80 11.40
C LEU A 79 -4.47 6.41 10.62
N PHE A 80 -4.62 5.78 9.45
CA PHE A 80 -3.50 5.46 8.58
C PHE A 80 -2.67 6.71 8.25
N GLN A 81 -3.31 7.78 7.78
CA GLN A 81 -2.60 9.00 7.41
C GLN A 81 -1.99 9.70 8.63
N PHE A 82 -2.66 9.68 9.78
CA PHE A 82 -2.13 10.19 11.05
C PHE A 82 -0.88 9.42 11.47
N PHE A 83 -0.95 8.10 11.52
CA PHE A 83 0.19 7.25 11.92
C PHE A 83 1.35 7.35 10.93
N LEU A 84 1.06 7.41 9.62
CA LEU A 84 2.04 7.63 8.57
C LEU A 84 2.79 8.95 8.76
N ALA A 85 2.05 10.04 8.99
CA ALA A 85 2.65 11.35 9.20
C ALA A 85 3.57 11.38 10.44
N LYS A 86 3.10 10.80 11.56
CA LYS A 86 3.88 10.69 12.80
C LYS A 86 5.08 9.77 12.62
N GLY A 87 4.91 8.66 11.92
CA GLY A 87 5.99 7.71 11.66
C GLY A 87 7.12 8.31 10.82
N LEU A 88 6.79 9.00 9.73
CA LEU A 88 7.76 9.63 8.82
C LEU A 88 8.59 10.73 9.50
N GLN A 89 8.07 11.40 10.52
CA GLN A 89 8.82 12.38 11.29
C GLN A 89 10.01 11.74 12.04
N GLY A 90 9.87 10.49 12.47
CA GLY A 90 10.87 9.80 13.29
C GLY A 90 11.71 8.75 12.57
N THR A 91 11.26 8.17 11.43
CA THR A 91 12.00 7.08 10.77
C THR A 91 12.78 7.50 9.53
N GLY A 92 12.44 8.65 8.92
CA GLY A 92 12.90 8.95 7.57
C GLY A 92 12.27 8.06 6.49
N ALA A 93 12.58 8.34 5.21
CA ALA A 93 11.88 7.72 4.09
C ALA A 93 12.22 6.23 3.88
N GLY A 94 13.48 5.84 4.05
CA GLY A 94 13.93 4.46 3.78
C GLY A 94 13.32 3.42 4.72
N LEU A 95 13.57 3.55 6.03
CA LEU A 95 12.99 2.64 7.02
C LEU A 95 11.47 2.74 7.07
N GLY A 96 10.92 3.94 6.89
CA GLY A 96 9.49 4.17 6.83
C GLY A 96 8.82 3.36 5.72
N SER A 97 9.39 3.36 4.51
CA SER A 97 8.82 2.59 3.38
C SER A 97 8.85 1.08 3.64
N VAL A 98 9.95 0.54 4.18
CA VAL A 98 10.04 -0.89 4.54
C VAL A 98 8.92 -1.29 5.49
N LEU A 99 8.68 -0.48 6.52
CA LEU A 99 7.66 -0.79 7.53
C LEU A 99 6.25 -0.74 6.96
N ILE A 100 5.93 0.26 6.13
CA ILE A 100 4.63 0.36 5.46
C ILE A 100 4.42 -0.77 4.44
N ASP A 101 5.43 -1.06 3.64
CA ASP A 101 5.35 -2.07 2.59
C ASP A 101 5.33 -3.52 3.15
N SER A 102 5.40 -3.70 4.49
CA SER A 102 5.06 -4.95 5.17
C SER A 102 3.55 -5.25 5.21
N GLN A 103 2.69 -4.28 4.88
CA GLN A 103 1.23 -4.37 4.85
C GLN A 103 0.70 -5.64 4.13
N PRO A 104 1.22 -6.12 2.99
CA PRO A 104 0.70 -7.31 2.33
C PRO A 104 0.77 -8.57 3.18
N LEU A 105 1.77 -8.69 4.07
CA LEU A 105 1.85 -9.81 5.01
C LEU A 105 0.70 -9.75 6.04
N ILE A 106 0.39 -8.56 6.55
CA ILE A 106 -0.72 -8.36 7.49
C ILE A 106 -2.06 -8.65 6.79
N VAL A 107 -2.24 -8.18 5.56
CA VAL A 107 -3.45 -8.46 4.75
C VAL A 107 -3.60 -9.96 4.54
N ALA A 108 -2.54 -10.69 4.21
CA ALA A 108 -2.58 -12.13 4.01
C ALA A 108 -3.02 -12.88 5.28
N LEU A 109 -2.51 -12.47 6.46
CA LEU A 109 -2.94 -13.02 7.76
C LEU A 109 -4.41 -12.72 8.05
N LEU A 110 -4.86 -11.49 7.82
CA LEU A 110 -6.25 -11.09 8.01
C LEU A 110 -7.19 -11.79 7.02
N ALA A 111 -6.79 -11.90 5.75
CA ALA A 111 -7.57 -12.59 4.73
C ALA A 111 -7.73 -14.08 5.04
N ARG A 112 -6.67 -14.73 5.53
CA ARG A 112 -6.73 -16.11 6.01
C ARG A 112 -7.72 -16.27 7.15
N TRP A 113 -7.69 -15.36 8.12
CA TRP A 113 -8.51 -15.44 9.31
C TRP A 113 -9.98 -15.04 9.07
N LEU A 114 -10.24 -13.98 8.32
CA LEU A 114 -11.58 -13.41 8.14
C LEU A 114 -12.34 -14.01 6.94
N PHE A 115 -11.62 -14.36 5.88
CA PHE A 115 -12.22 -14.86 4.63
C PHE A 115 -11.88 -16.31 4.33
N ALA A 116 -11.19 -17.00 5.26
CA ALA A 116 -10.71 -18.37 5.08
C ALA A 116 -9.87 -18.57 3.80
N GLU A 117 -9.16 -17.52 3.35
CA GLU A 117 -8.28 -17.65 2.19
C GLU A 117 -7.16 -18.66 2.49
N SER A 118 -7.02 -19.67 1.63
CA SER A 118 -5.98 -20.67 1.78
C SER A 118 -4.64 -20.13 1.25
N ILE A 119 -3.62 -20.12 2.10
CA ILE A 119 -2.26 -19.79 1.72
C ILE A 119 -1.43 -21.06 1.86
N ASN A 120 -1.03 -21.63 0.72
CA ASN A 120 -0.18 -22.80 0.68
C ASN A 120 1.29 -22.43 0.99
N PRO A 121 2.20 -23.40 1.24
CA PRO A 121 3.60 -23.12 1.56
C PRO A 121 4.31 -22.23 0.54
N ILE A 122 4.02 -22.37 -0.76
CA ILE A 122 4.60 -21.51 -1.81
C ILE A 122 4.18 -20.05 -1.63
N GLY A 123 2.91 -19.80 -1.27
CA GLY A 123 2.41 -18.47 -0.95
C GLY A 123 3.14 -17.84 0.24
N TRP A 124 3.38 -18.61 1.30
CA TRP A 124 4.16 -18.15 2.47
C TRP A 124 5.61 -17.82 2.12
N ILE A 125 6.27 -18.71 1.36
CA ILE A 125 7.64 -18.44 0.85
C ILE A 125 7.65 -17.15 0.03
N GLY A 126 6.67 -16.97 -0.85
CA GLY A 126 6.55 -15.75 -1.66
C GLY A 126 6.42 -14.49 -0.80
N LEU A 127 5.58 -14.50 0.25
CA LEU A 127 5.43 -13.36 1.16
C LEU A 127 6.73 -13.03 1.91
N VAL A 128 7.44 -14.05 2.40
CA VAL A 128 8.74 -13.87 3.09
C VAL A 128 9.80 -13.33 2.13
N VAL A 129 9.86 -13.84 0.91
CA VAL A 129 10.78 -13.36 -0.14
C VAL A 129 10.49 -11.90 -0.50
N GLY A 130 9.20 -11.52 -0.60
CA GLY A 130 8.80 -10.14 -0.85
C GLY A 130 9.22 -9.19 0.28
N LEU A 131 9.00 -9.60 1.53
CA LEU A 131 9.44 -8.83 2.69
C LEU A 131 10.97 -8.68 2.71
N ALA A 132 11.73 -9.75 2.41
CA ALA A 132 13.18 -9.66 2.28
C ALA A 132 13.62 -8.69 1.17
N GLY A 133 12.92 -8.70 0.03
CA GLY A 133 13.15 -7.74 -1.05
C GLY A 133 12.94 -6.29 -0.61
N ILE A 134 11.85 -5.99 0.11
CA ILE A 134 11.58 -4.64 0.62
C ILE A 134 12.65 -4.22 1.63
N VAL A 135 13.07 -5.10 2.54
CA VAL A 135 14.15 -4.82 3.49
C VAL A 135 15.43 -4.44 2.75
N CYS A 136 15.79 -5.19 1.70
CA CYS A 136 16.96 -4.86 0.86
C CYS A 136 16.82 -3.52 0.13
N LEU A 137 15.59 -3.07 -0.21
CA LEU A 137 15.36 -1.77 -0.84
C LEU A 137 15.49 -0.60 0.13
N GLY A 138 14.95 -0.74 1.34
CA GLY A 138 14.78 0.36 2.29
C GLY A 138 15.88 0.49 3.33
N VAL A 139 16.69 -0.56 3.56
CA VAL A 139 17.78 -0.53 4.54
C VAL A 139 19.10 -0.23 3.85
N PRO A 140 19.86 0.79 4.29
CA PRO A 140 21.17 1.10 3.71
C PRO A 140 22.13 -0.09 3.73
N ALA A 141 22.86 -0.30 2.63
CA ALA A 141 23.77 -1.43 2.47
C ALA A 141 24.78 -1.60 3.63
N PRO A 142 25.40 -0.54 4.20
CA PRO A 142 26.29 -0.67 5.36
C PRO A 142 25.61 -1.28 6.60
N LEU A 143 24.34 -0.91 6.86
CA LEU A 143 23.58 -1.46 7.99
C LEU A 143 23.23 -2.94 7.78
N LEU A 144 22.85 -3.34 6.55
CA LEU A 144 22.62 -4.74 6.21
C LEU A 144 23.88 -5.59 6.35
N GLN A 145 25.03 -5.08 5.90
CA GLN A 145 26.32 -5.76 6.06
C GLN A 145 26.70 -5.90 7.54
N HIS A 146 26.46 -4.87 8.36
CA HIS A 146 26.74 -4.90 9.79
C HIS A 146 25.88 -5.96 10.49
N TRP A 147 24.58 -5.99 10.21
CA TRP A 147 23.66 -7.01 10.75
C TRP A 147 24.06 -8.44 10.34
N TRP A 148 24.46 -8.61 9.08
CA TRP A 148 24.87 -9.93 8.56
C TRP A 148 26.16 -10.43 9.15
N LEU A 149 27.14 -9.56 9.41
CA LEU A 149 28.47 -9.94 9.87
C LEU A 149 28.58 -10.05 11.40
N GLN A 150 27.83 -9.26 12.16
CA GLN A 150 28.01 -9.15 13.60
C GLN A 150 26.87 -9.78 14.41
N ALA A 151 25.71 -10.08 13.79
CA ALA A 151 24.52 -10.63 14.45
C ALA A 151 24.15 -9.89 15.77
N ASP A 152 24.51 -8.61 15.88
CA ASP A 152 24.32 -7.82 17.08
C ASP A 152 22.92 -7.21 17.12
N LEU A 153 22.04 -7.85 17.91
CA LEU A 153 20.68 -7.40 18.14
C LEU A 153 20.60 -6.12 18.99
N SER A 154 21.69 -5.69 19.61
CA SER A 154 21.72 -4.45 20.42
C SER A 154 21.50 -3.20 19.55
N GLU A 155 21.95 -3.22 18.28
CA GLU A 155 21.66 -2.15 17.32
C GLU A 155 20.23 -2.16 16.83
N LEU A 156 19.51 -3.28 16.88
CA LEU A 156 18.06 -3.31 16.66
C LEU A 156 17.31 -2.54 17.76
N GLN A 157 17.79 -2.58 19.00
CA GLN A 157 17.24 -1.76 20.08
C GLN A 157 17.61 -0.28 19.94
N ALA A 158 18.84 0.02 19.52
CA ALA A 158 19.28 1.38 19.18
C ALA A 158 18.62 1.89 17.87
N GLY A 159 18.27 0.98 16.95
CA GLY A 159 17.55 1.28 15.70
C GLY A 159 16.03 1.43 15.86
N TRP A 160 15.47 1.18 17.04
CA TRP A 160 14.06 1.47 17.32
C TRP A 160 13.87 2.98 17.43
N GLN A 161 13.73 3.62 16.29
CA GLN A 161 13.48 5.05 16.23
C GLN A 161 12.06 5.37 16.73
N GLU A 162 11.88 6.56 17.28
CA GLU A 162 10.59 6.99 17.82
C GLU A 162 9.42 6.85 16.84
N GLY A 163 9.70 6.96 15.52
CA GLY A 163 8.72 6.78 14.45
C GLY A 163 8.34 5.32 14.11
N THR A 164 9.15 4.32 14.52
CA THR A 164 8.97 2.92 14.09
C THR A 164 7.61 2.35 14.50
N GLY A 165 7.19 2.58 15.74
CA GLY A 165 5.89 2.13 16.24
C GLY A 165 4.73 2.77 15.47
N TRP A 166 4.83 4.05 15.13
CA TRP A 166 3.81 4.74 14.33
C TRP A 166 3.72 4.19 12.91
N MET A 167 4.85 3.84 12.28
CA MET A 167 4.87 3.23 10.95
C MET A 167 4.26 1.82 10.95
N LEU A 168 4.50 1.01 11.97
CA LEU A 168 3.85 -0.30 12.11
C LEU A 168 2.33 -0.16 12.33
N LEU A 169 1.90 0.84 13.12
CA LEU A 169 0.48 1.17 13.26
C LEU A 169 -0.12 1.65 11.94
N ALA A 170 0.63 2.39 11.13
CA ALA A 170 0.21 2.79 9.78
C ALA A 170 0.04 1.57 8.86
N ALA A 171 1.02 0.65 8.84
CA ALA A 171 0.91 -0.60 8.07
C ALA A 171 -0.29 -1.45 8.50
N LEU A 172 -0.54 -1.56 9.81
CA LEU A 172 -1.70 -2.26 10.36
C LEU A 172 -3.01 -1.56 9.96
N ALA A 173 -3.08 -0.23 10.08
CA ALA A 173 -4.27 0.54 9.71
C ALA A 173 -4.58 0.40 8.21
N MET A 174 -3.57 0.45 7.34
CA MET A 174 -3.72 0.24 5.90
C MET A 174 -4.19 -1.19 5.58
N ALA A 175 -3.65 -2.20 6.27
CA ALA A 175 -4.07 -3.58 6.11
C ALA A 175 -5.53 -3.79 6.54
N LEU A 176 -5.91 -3.26 7.70
CA LEU A 176 -7.29 -3.28 8.19
C LEU A 176 -8.22 -2.53 7.24
N GLY A 177 -7.81 -1.37 6.72
CA GLY A 177 -8.55 -0.60 5.72
C GLY A 177 -8.83 -1.42 4.47
N THR A 178 -7.82 -2.10 3.94
CA THR A 178 -7.96 -2.99 2.77
C THR A 178 -9.01 -4.09 3.00
N VAL A 179 -9.06 -4.66 4.20
CA VAL A 179 -10.06 -5.66 4.59
C VAL A 179 -11.44 -5.03 4.81
N LEU A 180 -11.50 -3.92 5.54
CA LEU A 180 -12.76 -3.21 5.85
C LEU A 180 -13.47 -2.72 4.60
N CYS A 181 -12.72 -2.37 3.55
CA CYS A 181 -13.27 -2.00 2.24
C CYS A 181 -14.26 -3.06 1.71
N ARG A 182 -13.99 -4.36 1.88
CA ARG A 182 -14.91 -5.43 1.46
C ARG A 182 -16.26 -5.39 2.16
N PHE A 183 -16.27 -5.05 3.44
CA PHE A 183 -17.51 -4.91 4.21
C PHE A 183 -18.22 -3.60 3.87
N ALA A 184 -17.47 -2.51 3.68
CA ALA A 184 -18.00 -1.19 3.35
C ALA A 184 -18.59 -1.11 1.92
N CYS A 185 -18.16 -2.00 1.02
CA CYS A 185 -18.61 -2.05 -0.37
C CYS A 185 -19.52 -3.24 -0.67
N LYS A 186 -20.09 -3.89 0.34
CA LYS A 186 -20.90 -5.10 0.13
C LYS A 186 -22.17 -4.81 -0.67
N ASN A 187 -22.85 -3.69 -0.37
CA ASN A 187 -24.07 -3.25 -1.02
C ASN A 187 -23.92 -1.84 -1.64
N SER A 188 -22.79 -1.19 -1.43
CA SER A 188 -22.47 0.17 -1.87
C SER A 188 -21.48 0.17 -3.04
N ASP A 189 -21.53 1.20 -3.88
CA ASP A 189 -20.59 1.32 -4.99
C ASP A 189 -19.17 1.63 -4.48
N PRO A 190 -18.13 0.86 -4.87
CA PRO A 190 -16.77 1.05 -4.38
C PRO A 190 -16.17 2.42 -4.71
N VAL A 191 -16.55 3.04 -5.83
CA VAL A 191 -16.03 4.36 -6.22
C VAL A 191 -16.67 5.45 -5.35
N ALA A 192 -17.98 5.33 -5.05
CA ALA A 192 -18.66 6.22 -4.14
C ALA A 192 -18.10 6.09 -2.71
N VAL A 193 -17.91 4.85 -2.22
CA VAL A 193 -17.28 4.56 -0.93
C VAL A 193 -15.89 5.20 -0.86
N THR A 194 -15.06 5.04 -1.89
CA THR A 194 -13.72 5.63 -1.96
C THR A 194 -13.78 7.17 -1.94
N GLY A 195 -14.69 7.78 -2.70
CA GLY A 195 -14.85 9.23 -2.71
C GLY A 195 -15.25 9.80 -1.35
N TRP A 196 -16.29 9.23 -0.72
CA TRP A 196 -16.74 9.63 0.61
C TRP A 196 -15.68 9.40 1.69
N HIS A 197 -15.01 8.25 1.68
CA HIS A 197 -13.93 7.92 2.58
C HIS A 197 -12.80 8.97 2.53
N MET A 198 -12.38 9.39 1.33
CA MET A 198 -11.34 10.41 1.15
C MET A 198 -11.79 11.79 1.67
N VAL A 199 -13.01 12.21 1.38
CA VAL A 199 -13.51 13.50 1.85
C VAL A 199 -13.61 13.50 3.37
N LEU A 200 -14.30 12.52 3.97
CA LEU A 200 -14.53 12.46 5.41
C LEU A 200 -13.23 12.23 6.20
N GLY A 201 -12.28 11.48 5.66
CA GLY A 201 -10.97 11.29 6.29
C GLY A 201 -10.03 12.48 6.11
N GLY A 202 -10.16 13.22 5.01
CA GLY A 202 -9.38 14.42 4.76
C GLY A 202 -9.77 15.63 5.61
N LEU A 203 -11.05 15.75 6.01
CA LEU A 203 -11.54 16.87 6.85
C LEU A 203 -10.83 16.96 8.21
N PRO A 204 -10.69 15.88 9.02
CA PRO A 204 -9.92 15.94 10.26
C PRO A 204 -8.45 16.30 10.07
N LEU A 205 -7.83 15.87 8.94
CA LEU A 205 -6.44 16.23 8.62
C LEU A 205 -6.30 17.71 8.29
N LEU A 206 -7.30 18.29 7.60
CA LEU A 206 -7.36 19.74 7.35
C LEU A 206 -7.54 20.51 8.66
N ALA A 207 -8.42 20.04 9.54
CA ALA A 207 -8.61 20.64 10.84
C ALA A 207 -7.32 20.58 11.69
N TRP A 208 -6.64 19.44 11.70
CA TRP A 208 -5.35 19.31 12.38
C TRP A 208 -4.30 20.30 11.85
N HIS A 209 -4.17 20.41 10.51
CA HIS A 209 -3.27 21.39 9.93
C HIS A 209 -3.64 22.82 10.33
N GLY A 210 -4.92 23.19 10.31
CA GLY A 210 -5.38 24.52 10.66
C GLY A 210 -5.27 24.88 12.14
N LEU A 211 -5.12 23.90 13.04
CA LEU A 211 -4.91 24.11 14.47
C LEU A 211 -3.42 24.37 14.83
N ASP A 212 -2.49 24.13 13.90
CA ASP A 212 -1.07 24.40 14.13
C ASP A 212 -0.71 25.83 13.69
N PRO A 213 -0.52 26.76 14.62
CA PRO A 213 -0.26 28.16 14.30
C PRO A 213 1.11 28.38 13.62
N SER A 214 1.98 27.38 13.62
CA SER A 214 3.31 27.45 12.96
C SER A 214 3.24 27.17 11.46
N THR A 215 2.12 26.67 10.94
CA THR A 215 1.95 26.26 9.56
C THR A 215 1.17 27.28 8.74
N ALA A 216 1.65 27.56 7.52
CA ALA A 216 0.90 28.38 6.57
C ALA A 216 -0.28 27.58 6.01
N LEU A 217 -1.49 28.15 6.03
CA LEU A 217 -2.69 27.53 5.43
C LEU A 217 -2.51 27.23 3.94
N ILE A 218 -1.79 28.08 3.25
CA ILE A 218 -1.42 27.92 1.84
C ILE A 218 0.11 27.94 1.77
N PRO A 219 0.74 26.83 1.37
CA PRO A 219 2.19 26.80 1.26
C PRO A 219 2.66 27.66 0.09
N PRO A 220 3.84 28.30 0.19
CA PRO A 220 4.40 29.10 -0.89
C PRO A 220 5.02 28.22 -1.99
N TRP A 221 4.23 27.28 -2.50
CA TRP A 221 4.67 26.35 -3.54
C TRP A 221 4.71 27.01 -4.91
N THR A 222 5.69 26.62 -5.69
CA THR A 222 5.82 26.96 -7.11
C THR A 222 4.72 26.27 -7.94
N ALA A 223 4.52 26.73 -9.17
CA ALA A 223 3.57 26.08 -10.11
C ALA A 223 3.92 24.59 -10.34
N SER A 224 5.21 24.24 -10.38
CA SER A 224 5.66 22.84 -10.52
C SER A 224 5.26 22.00 -9.32
N GLU A 225 5.39 22.50 -8.09
CA GLU A 225 5.00 21.82 -6.85
C GLU A 225 3.48 21.62 -6.79
N TRP A 226 2.70 22.60 -7.23
CA TRP A 226 1.25 22.44 -7.36
C TRP A 226 0.85 21.38 -8.41
N VAL A 227 1.57 21.29 -9.54
CA VAL A 227 1.37 20.21 -10.53
C VAL A 227 1.70 18.84 -9.93
N GLN A 228 2.79 18.72 -9.15
CA GLN A 228 3.14 17.49 -8.45
C GLN A 228 2.05 17.10 -7.44
N MET A 229 1.49 18.07 -6.70
CA MET A 229 0.39 17.84 -5.77
C MET A 229 -0.88 17.40 -6.49
N ALA A 230 -1.22 18.05 -7.61
CA ALA A 230 -2.36 17.66 -8.45
C ALA A 230 -2.19 16.24 -9.00
N TYR A 231 -1.00 15.87 -9.47
CA TYR A 231 -0.67 14.51 -9.88
C TYR A 231 -0.89 13.51 -8.74
N ALA A 232 -0.35 13.79 -7.55
CA ALA A 232 -0.48 12.92 -6.39
C ALA A 232 -1.94 12.78 -5.92
N SER A 233 -2.74 13.85 -6.02
CA SER A 233 -4.16 13.84 -5.68
C SER A 233 -4.99 13.09 -6.73
N LEU A 234 -4.91 13.46 -8.01
CA LEU A 234 -5.80 12.96 -9.04
C LEU A 234 -5.42 11.54 -9.51
N LEU A 235 -4.14 11.32 -9.83
CA LEU A 235 -3.68 10.02 -10.31
C LEU A 235 -3.26 9.11 -9.15
N GLY A 236 -2.43 9.60 -8.23
CA GLY A 236 -1.95 8.84 -7.08
C GLY A 236 -3.01 8.60 -5.99
N SER A 237 -4.14 9.31 -6.01
CA SER A 237 -5.22 9.07 -5.06
C SER A 237 -6.54 8.76 -5.73
N ALA A 238 -7.20 9.65 -6.43
CA ALA A 238 -8.53 9.38 -6.99
C ALA A 238 -8.53 8.14 -7.89
N LEU A 239 -7.67 8.09 -8.88
CA LEU A 239 -7.59 6.96 -9.82
C LEU A 239 -7.02 5.70 -9.14
N ALA A 240 -5.89 5.81 -8.46
CA ALA A 240 -5.21 4.67 -7.86
C ALA A 240 -6.07 3.97 -6.81
N TYR A 241 -6.63 4.69 -5.84
CA TYR A 241 -7.49 4.09 -4.80
C TYR A 241 -8.81 3.55 -5.35
N SER A 242 -9.41 4.21 -6.35
CA SER A 242 -10.62 3.69 -6.99
C SER A 242 -10.38 2.34 -7.65
N ILE A 243 -9.27 2.19 -8.38
CA ILE A 243 -8.87 0.92 -9.01
C ILE A 243 -8.51 -0.09 -7.92
N PHE A 244 -7.70 0.31 -6.92
CA PHE A 244 -7.27 -0.57 -5.84
C PHE A 244 -8.46 -1.16 -5.09
N PHE A 245 -9.37 -0.33 -4.56
CA PHE A 245 -10.51 -0.82 -3.79
C PHE A 245 -11.53 -1.56 -4.67
N TRP A 246 -11.62 -1.22 -5.97
CA TRP A 246 -12.45 -1.98 -6.89
C TRP A 246 -11.93 -3.43 -7.06
N PHE A 247 -10.62 -3.63 -7.17
CA PHE A 247 -10.00 -4.96 -7.22
C PHE A 247 -9.97 -5.65 -5.86
N ALA A 248 -9.65 -4.95 -4.78
CA ALA A 248 -9.63 -5.50 -3.42
C ALA A 248 -10.98 -6.13 -3.02
N ASN A 249 -12.09 -5.62 -3.58
CA ASN A 249 -13.41 -6.21 -3.37
C ASN A 249 -13.71 -7.46 -4.21
N ARG A 250 -12.91 -7.76 -5.24
CA ARG A 250 -13.23 -8.80 -6.24
C ARG A 250 -12.18 -9.89 -6.35
N GLU A 251 -10.95 -9.56 -6.02
CA GLU A 251 -9.83 -10.48 -6.13
C GLU A 251 -9.54 -11.20 -4.79
N ASP A 252 -8.74 -12.23 -4.85
CA ASP A 252 -8.07 -12.78 -3.69
C ASP A 252 -7.18 -11.71 -3.03
N LEU A 253 -7.44 -11.40 -1.75
CA LEU A 253 -6.75 -10.30 -1.07
C LEU A 253 -5.26 -10.56 -0.92
N THR A 254 -4.87 -11.79 -0.61
CA THR A 254 -3.47 -12.17 -0.44
C THR A 254 -2.70 -11.94 -1.73
N GLY A 255 -3.21 -12.45 -2.87
CA GLY A 255 -2.55 -12.29 -4.16
C GLY A 255 -2.54 -10.84 -4.64
N PHE A 256 -3.65 -10.12 -4.47
CA PHE A 256 -3.75 -8.74 -4.92
C PHE A 256 -2.90 -7.79 -4.08
N SER A 257 -2.95 -7.91 -2.74
CA SER A 257 -2.15 -7.04 -1.86
C SER A 257 -0.64 -7.23 -2.04
N THR A 258 -0.19 -8.43 -2.41
CA THR A 258 1.22 -8.72 -2.68
C THR A 258 1.79 -7.86 -3.83
N LEU A 259 0.94 -7.39 -4.76
CA LEU A 259 1.37 -6.41 -5.78
C LEU A 259 1.83 -5.09 -5.15
N GLY A 260 1.46 -4.81 -3.88
CA GLY A 260 1.96 -3.68 -3.11
C GLY A 260 3.47 -3.65 -2.98
N PHE A 261 4.13 -4.81 -2.98
CA PHE A 261 5.59 -4.89 -2.99
C PHE A 261 6.23 -4.23 -4.23
N LEU A 262 5.48 -4.02 -5.32
CA LEU A 262 5.95 -3.30 -6.50
C LEU A 262 6.04 -1.78 -6.29
N THR A 263 5.35 -1.22 -5.30
CA THR A 263 5.32 0.23 -5.04
C THR A 263 6.73 0.82 -4.90
N PRO A 264 7.62 0.30 -4.04
CA PRO A 264 8.98 0.82 -3.92
C PRO A 264 9.83 0.59 -5.18
N VAL A 265 9.56 -0.46 -5.96
CA VAL A 265 10.23 -0.68 -7.25
C VAL A 265 9.90 0.45 -8.23
N PHE A 266 8.62 0.86 -8.32
CA PHE A 266 8.21 2.00 -9.14
C PHE A 266 8.74 3.33 -8.60
N ALA A 267 8.83 3.48 -7.26
CA ALA A 267 9.43 4.66 -6.65
C ALA A 267 10.91 4.82 -7.03
N LEU A 268 11.68 3.72 -6.96
CA LEU A 268 13.09 3.71 -7.39
C LEU A 268 13.24 3.96 -8.88
N ALA A 269 12.43 3.31 -9.72
CA ALA A 269 12.46 3.52 -11.16
C ALA A 269 12.18 4.99 -11.52
N SER A 270 11.22 5.63 -10.84
CA SER A 270 10.92 7.05 -11.05
C SER A 270 12.05 7.97 -10.56
N GLY A 271 12.68 7.67 -9.42
CA GLY A 271 13.88 8.36 -8.92
C GLY A 271 15.04 8.27 -9.90
N GLY A 272 15.28 7.06 -10.45
CA GLY A 272 16.31 6.85 -11.48
C GLY A 272 16.09 7.69 -12.74
N VAL A 273 14.84 7.75 -13.24
CA VAL A 273 14.50 8.51 -14.45
C VAL A 273 14.49 10.02 -14.19
N LEU A 274 13.93 10.47 -13.06
CA LEU A 274 13.75 11.90 -12.77
C LEU A 274 14.98 12.55 -12.16
N LEU A 275 15.76 11.81 -11.35
CA LEU A 275 16.90 12.30 -10.59
C LEU A 275 18.24 11.78 -11.12
N GLY A 276 18.24 10.91 -12.12
CA GLY A 276 19.46 10.29 -12.66
C GLY A 276 20.14 9.32 -11.70
N GLU A 277 19.45 8.82 -10.71
CA GLU A 277 19.97 7.86 -9.73
C GLU A 277 20.25 6.51 -10.40
N ARG A 278 21.36 5.90 -10.06
CA ARG A 278 21.70 4.55 -10.54
C ARG A 278 21.44 3.55 -9.42
N LEU A 279 20.71 2.48 -9.76
CA LEU A 279 20.47 1.38 -8.84
C LEU A 279 21.80 0.66 -8.55
N ASP A 280 22.08 0.43 -7.28
CA ASP A 280 23.19 -0.41 -6.85
C ASP A 280 22.84 -1.91 -6.97
N THR A 281 23.84 -2.77 -6.73
CA THR A 281 23.67 -4.23 -6.84
C THR A 281 22.62 -4.78 -5.87
N LEU A 282 22.54 -4.22 -4.65
CA LEU A 282 21.56 -4.65 -3.64
C LEU A 282 20.14 -4.28 -4.06
N GLN A 283 19.96 -3.09 -4.62
CA GLN A 283 18.66 -2.63 -5.13
C GLN A 283 18.19 -3.50 -6.31
N TRP A 284 19.09 -3.91 -7.22
CA TRP A 284 18.76 -4.86 -8.28
C TRP A 284 18.36 -6.23 -7.73
N LEU A 285 19.10 -6.75 -6.72
CA LEU A 285 18.72 -7.99 -6.03
C LEU A 285 17.33 -7.87 -5.40
N ALA A 286 17.06 -6.75 -4.75
CA ALA A 286 15.76 -6.48 -4.13
C ALA A 286 14.62 -6.46 -5.15
N VAL A 287 14.80 -5.80 -6.30
CA VAL A 287 13.83 -5.82 -7.40
C VAL A 287 13.55 -7.26 -7.86
N LEU A 288 14.58 -8.09 -8.02
CA LEU A 288 14.42 -9.50 -8.38
C LEU A 288 13.65 -10.29 -7.32
N LEU A 289 13.93 -10.10 -6.03
CA LEU A 289 13.20 -10.74 -4.92
C LEU A 289 11.72 -10.34 -4.91
N VAL A 290 11.42 -9.06 -5.10
CA VAL A 290 10.04 -8.56 -5.20
C VAL A 290 9.31 -9.18 -6.38
N MET A 291 9.91 -9.20 -7.57
CA MET A 291 9.31 -9.83 -8.75
C MET A 291 9.07 -11.32 -8.54
N MET A 292 10.03 -12.01 -7.92
CA MET A 292 9.87 -13.43 -7.56
C MET A 292 8.73 -13.64 -6.57
N SER A 293 8.60 -12.80 -5.56
CA SER A 293 7.49 -12.83 -4.59
C SER A 293 6.14 -12.72 -5.28
N VAL A 294 5.98 -11.72 -6.15
CA VAL A 294 4.72 -11.51 -6.90
C VAL A 294 4.36 -12.75 -7.73
N VAL A 295 5.33 -13.37 -8.40
CA VAL A 295 5.10 -14.61 -9.16
C VAL A 295 4.72 -15.78 -8.24
N LEU A 296 5.46 -15.99 -7.14
CA LEU A 296 5.20 -17.09 -6.21
C LEU A 296 3.80 -16.98 -5.59
N VAL A 297 3.41 -15.79 -5.11
CA VAL A 297 2.10 -15.60 -4.47
C VAL A 297 0.97 -15.62 -5.48
N SER A 298 1.10 -14.97 -6.63
CA SER A 298 0.05 -14.94 -7.65
C SER A 298 -0.16 -16.29 -8.35
N GLN A 299 0.88 -17.11 -8.47
CA GLN A 299 0.82 -18.44 -9.09
C GLN A 299 0.81 -19.59 -8.06
N ARG A 300 0.63 -19.28 -6.76
CA ARG A 300 0.80 -20.24 -5.66
C ARG A 300 -0.02 -21.52 -5.81
N GLN A 301 -1.25 -21.43 -6.32
CA GLN A 301 -2.10 -22.62 -6.52
C GLN A 301 -1.54 -23.49 -7.64
N ARG A 302 -1.25 -22.88 -8.79
CA ARG A 302 -0.69 -23.59 -9.96
C ARG A 302 0.65 -24.26 -9.68
N LEU A 303 1.50 -23.61 -8.86
CA LEU A 303 2.80 -24.14 -8.49
C LEU A 303 2.70 -25.24 -7.43
N TRP A 304 1.61 -25.28 -6.65
CA TRP A 304 1.39 -26.25 -5.58
C TRP A 304 0.69 -27.54 -6.06
N GLU A 305 -0.18 -27.47 -7.06
CA GLU A 305 -0.90 -28.62 -7.63
C GLU A 305 -0.02 -29.83 -7.98
N PRO A 306 1.15 -29.67 -8.63
CA PRO A 306 2.02 -30.82 -8.95
C PRO A 306 2.53 -31.56 -7.71
N TRP A 307 2.74 -30.85 -6.60
CA TRP A 307 3.18 -31.46 -5.32
C TRP A 307 2.07 -32.25 -4.66
N LEU A 308 0.82 -31.79 -4.74
CA LEU A 308 -0.33 -32.53 -4.23
C LEU A 308 -0.55 -33.81 -5.05
N SER A 309 -0.46 -33.77 -6.36
CA SER A 309 -0.61 -34.95 -7.22
C SER A 309 0.52 -35.97 -7.01
N ALA A 310 1.72 -35.54 -6.69
CA ALA A 310 2.85 -36.42 -6.39
C ALA A 310 2.73 -37.10 -5.02
N THR A 311 2.06 -36.49 -4.05
CA THR A 311 1.86 -37.05 -2.69
C THR A 311 0.62 -37.97 -2.59
N VAL A 312 -0.32 -37.88 -3.55
CA VAL A 312 -1.50 -38.72 -3.70
C VAL A 312 -1.26 -39.82 -4.76
N SER A 313 -0.06 -40.35 -4.88
CA SER A 313 0.18 -41.54 -5.68
C SER A 313 -0.61 -42.70 -5.07
N PRO A 314 -1.43 -43.45 -5.83
CA PRO A 314 -2.21 -44.54 -5.27
C PRO A 314 -1.24 -45.59 -4.71
N SER A 315 -1.31 -45.80 -3.41
CA SER A 315 -0.80 -47.03 -2.81
C SER A 315 -1.43 -48.21 -3.52
N GLY A 316 -0.64 -48.81 -4.36
CA GLY A 316 -0.69 -50.12 -4.94
C GLY A 316 -1.97 -50.93 -4.84
N ASP A 317 -2.44 -51.29 -6.00
CA ASP A 317 -2.94 -52.61 -6.22
C ASP A 317 -1.90 -53.67 -5.76
N LEU A 318 -1.99 -54.08 -4.52
CA LEU A 318 -1.43 -55.31 -4.01
C LEU A 318 -2.58 -56.25 -3.77
N ASN A 319 -3.18 -56.72 -4.86
CA ASN A 319 -3.95 -57.98 -4.89
C ASN A 319 -3.82 -58.57 -6.29
N ALA A 320 -2.83 -59.40 -6.45
CA ALA A 320 -2.77 -60.47 -7.42
C ALA A 320 -2.19 -61.70 -6.74
#